data_392b2f09b79353f99fae1886f689e367
#
_entry.id   392b2f09b79353f99fae1886f689e367
#
_cell.length_a   1.000
_cell.length_b   1.000
_cell.length_c   1.000
_cell.angle_alpha   90.00
_cell.angle_beta   90.00
_cell.angle_gamma   90.00
#
_symmetry.space_group_name_H-M   'P 1'
#
loop_
_entity.id
_entity.type
_entity.pdbx_description
1 polymer ?
#
loop_
_entity_poly.entity_id
_entity_poly.type
_entity_poly.pdbx_seq_one_letter_code
_entity_poly.pdbx_strand_id
1 'polypeptide(L)'
;MSSKAEKRKYTYDWPMAALTVDGIVFGFDPNDDINPLKILLIRRAEGPFIGHWAIPGGHVNIGQNEGLEDAVRREVQEETGARFEYLEQLYTFGDPNRDPRGRVISVAYIALVRKADYEAVVGGDDADLAVWYPVNKLGQIKLAFDHRKILSLALKRLQGKIRYAPIGFDLLPSKFTLGQLQQLYEAILQRDLVKSNFRRRILSMGTLIEIGSKAKLKSGRPAKLYQFDKKKYEKAVELGFNFEL
;
A
#
# COMPACT_ATOMS: atom_id res chain seq x y z
N MET A 1 4.63 4.81 -38.65
CA MET A 1 3.68 5.95 -38.80
C MET A 1 2.74 5.90 -37.60
N SER A 2 3.04 6.66 -36.57
CA SER A 2 2.24 6.73 -35.36
C SER A 2 1.00 7.60 -35.62
N SER A 3 -0.20 7.02 -35.59
CA SER A 3 -1.45 7.77 -35.70
C SER A 3 -1.60 8.60 -34.42
N LYS A 4 -1.48 9.94 -34.54
CA LYS A 4 -1.92 10.84 -33.48
C LYS A 4 -3.41 10.57 -33.22
N ALA A 5 -3.72 9.92 -32.09
CA ALA A 5 -5.08 9.81 -31.64
C ALA A 5 -5.67 11.22 -31.53
N GLU A 6 -6.72 11.52 -32.30
CA GLU A 6 -7.47 12.76 -32.21
C GLU A 6 -7.97 12.91 -30.78
N LYS A 7 -7.50 13.97 -30.09
CA LYS A 7 -8.02 14.34 -28.77
C LYS A 7 -9.50 14.68 -28.94
N ARG A 8 -10.38 13.75 -28.51
CA ARG A 8 -11.82 14.02 -28.46
C ARG A 8 -12.08 15.23 -27.57
N LYS A 9 -12.68 16.27 -28.13
CA LYS A 9 -13.08 17.46 -27.38
C LYS A 9 -14.45 17.17 -26.74
N TYR A 10 -14.46 17.02 -25.41
CA TYR A 10 -15.71 16.90 -24.66
C TYR A 10 -16.30 18.30 -24.41
N THR A 11 -17.60 18.45 -24.57
CA THR A 11 -18.34 19.68 -24.26
C THR A 11 -19.37 19.35 -23.19
N TYR A 12 -19.38 20.14 -22.13
CA TYR A 12 -20.28 19.95 -20.98
C TYR A 12 -21.01 21.26 -20.71
N ASP A 13 -22.26 21.15 -20.26
CA ASP A 13 -23.11 22.31 -19.88
C ASP A 13 -22.65 22.92 -18.53
N TRP A 14 -21.93 22.13 -17.72
CA TRP A 14 -21.45 22.53 -16.40
C TRP A 14 -19.93 22.39 -16.30
N PRO A 15 -19.26 23.22 -15.47
CA PRO A 15 -17.84 23.06 -15.20
C PRO A 15 -17.54 21.66 -14.62
N MET A 16 -16.57 20.97 -15.20
CA MET A 16 -16.19 19.63 -14.79
C MET A 16 -14.88 19.65 -14.00
N ALA A 17 -14.79 18.82 -12.96
CA ALA A 17 -13.54 18.53 -12.26
C ALA A 17 -12.76 17.46 -12.99
N ALA A 18 -11.43 17.56 -12.98
CA ALA A 18 -10.58 16.45 -13.39
C ALA A 18 -10.69 15.32 -12.35
N LEU A 19 -10.78 14.07 -12.82
CA LEU A 19 -10.82 12.89 -11.97
C LEU A 19 -9.47 12.19 -12.03
N THR A 20 -8.88 11.97 -10.84
CA THR A 20 -7.59 11.29 -10.67
C THR A 20 -7.73 10.15 -9.68
N VAL A 21 -6.73 9.27 -9.65
CA VAL A 21 -6.54 8.22 -8.65
C VAL A 21 -5.16 8.35 -8.01
N ASP A 22 -5.05 7.99 -6.73
CA ASP A 22 -3.79 7.90 -5.99
C ASP A 22 -3.66 6.50 -5.38
N GLY A 23 -2.55 5.79 -5.65
CA GLY A 23 -2.28 4.44 -5.16
C GLY A 23 -1.28 4.41 -4.00
N ILE A 24 -1.74 4.28 -2.76
CA ILE A 24 -0.90 4.17 -1.57
C ILE A 24 -0.45 2.72 -1.42
N VAL A 25 0.77 2.40 -1.87
CA VAL A 25 1.32 1.05 -1.86
C VAL A 25 2.20 0.87 -0.62
N PHE A 26 1.75 0.05 0.34
CA PHE A 26 2.56 -0.35 1.48
C PHE A 26 3.34 -1.62 1.18
N GLY A 27 4.58 -1.68 1.64
CA GLY A 27 5.45 -2.85 1.60
C GLY A 27 6.10 -3.10 2.95
N PHE A 28 6.44 -4.36 3.25
CA PHE A 28 7.10 -4.75 4.47
C PHE A 28 8.43 -5.45 4.18
N ASP A 29 9.50 -5.01 4.85
CA ASP A 29 10.83 -5.60 4.78
C ASP A 29 11.21 -6.23 6.12
N PRO A 30 11.09 -7.55 6.29
CA PRO A 30 11.42 -8.20 7.54
C PRO A 30 12.93 -8.21 7.88
N ASN A 31 13.78 -7.76 6.95
CA ASN A 31 15.23 -7.66 7.15
C ASN A 31 15.69 -6.26 7.60
N ASP A 32 14.80 -5.28 7.57
CA ASP A 32 15.05 -3.93 8.10
C ASP A 32 14.46 -3.82 9.51
N ASP A 33 15.29 -4.03 10.52
CA ASP A 33 14.85 -4.02 11.92
C ASP A 33 14.47 -2.64 12.44
N ILE A 34 14.88 -1.56 11.74
CA ILE A 34 14.66 -0.17 12.17
C ILE A 34 13.41 0.42 11.49
N ASN A 35 13.25 0.16 10.21
CA ASN A 35 12.22 0.80 9.39
C ASN A 35 11.51 -0.24 8.50
N PRO A 36 10.90 -1.29 9.07
CA PRO A 36 10.41 -2.41 8.27
C PRO A 36 9.20 -2.06 7.40
N LEU A 37 8.33 -1.12 7.82
CA LEU A 37 7.19 -0.67 7.03
C LEU A 37 7.61 0.45 6.07
N LYS A 38 7.39 0.20 4.80
CA LYS A 38 7.73 1.12 3.69
C LYS A 38 6.47 1.53 2.95
N ILE A 39 6.61 2.62 2.23
CA ILE A 39 5.63 3.10 1.26
C ILE A 39 6.33 3.41 -0.06
N LEU A 40 5.68 3.11 -1.16
CA LEU A 40 6.18 3.42 -2.49
C LEU A 40 5.86 4.88 -2.82
N LEU A 41 6.89 5.64 -3.16
CA LEU A 41 6.79 7.04 -3.56
C LEU A 41 7.54 7.25 -4.86
N ILE A 42 7.07 8.21 -5.65
CA ILE A 42 7.73 8.70 -6.85
C ILE A 42 8.26 10.11 -6.62
N ARG A 43 9.30 10.51 -7.36
CA ARG A 43 9.79 11.87 -7.41
C ARG A 43 9.27 12.53 -8.67
N ARG A 44 8.57 13.65 -8.54
CA ARG A 44 7.96 14.34 -9.67
C ARG A 44 9.02 14.98 -10.58
N ALA A 45 8.99 14.61 -11.87
CA ALA A 45 9.81 15.22 -12.90
C ALA A 45 9.22 16.54 -13.41
N GLU A 46 7.86 16.66 -13.38
CA GLU A 46 7.14 17.78 -13.97
C GLU A 46 6.34 18.59 -12.95
N GLY A 47 5.92 19.79 -13.37
CA GLY A 47 5.09 20.69 -12.56
C GLY A 47 3.64 20.24 -12.42
N PRO A 48 2.97 20.73 -11.38
CA PRO A 48 3.49 21.45 -10.23
C PRO A 48 4.26 20.56 -9.26
N PHE A 49 5.05 21.15 -8.35
CA PHE A 49 5.84 20.47 -7.34
C PHE A 49 6.99 19.60 -7.86
N ILE A 50 7.73 20.10 -8.88
CA ILE A 50 8.94 19.42 -9.40
C ILE A 50 9.90 19.07 -8.25
N GLY A 51 10.44 17.86 -8.27
CA GLY A 51 11.39 17.35 -7.27
C GLY A 51 10.78 16.98 -5.91
N HIS A 52 9.46 17.21 -5.68
CA HIS A 52 8.77 16.72 -4.49
C HIS A 52 8.41 15.25 -4.64
N TRP A 53 8.30 14.59 -3.50
CA TRP A 53 7.80 13.22 -3.46
C TRP A 53 6.27 13.18 -3.58
N ALA A 54 5.76 12.18 -4.27
CA ALA A 54 4.33 12.01 -4.49
C ALA A 54 3.93 10.54 -4.32
N ILE A 55 2.66 10.32 -4.05
CA ILE A 55 2.00 9.03 -4.18
C ILE A 55 1.88 8.75 -5.68
N PRO A 56 2.16 7.53 -6.18
CA PRO A 56 1.89 7.16 -7.56
C PRO A 56 0.42 7.36 -7.90
N GLY A 57 0.14 7.92 -9.08
CA GLY A 57 -1.22 8.17 -9.51
C GLY A 57 -1.35 9.22 -10.61
N GLY A 58 -2.49 9.26 -11.24
CA GLY A 58 -2.75 10.14 -12.38
C GLY A 58 -4.21 10.20 -12.79
N HIS A 59 -4.44 10.59 -14.04
CA HIS A 59 -5.79 10.79 -14.56
C HIS A 59 -6.46 9.49 -14.98
N VAL A 60 -7.77 9.40 -14.75
CA VAL A 60 -8.59 8.31 -15.28
C VAL A 60 -8.79 8.50 -16.78
N ASN A 61 -8.52 7.47 -17.57
CA ASN A 61 -8.67 7.47 -19.04
C ASN A 61 -10.15 7.32 -19.46
N ILE A 62 -10.94 8.38 -19.27
CA ILE A 62 -12.37 8.39 -19.55
C ILE A 62 -12.66 7.98 -21.00
N GLY A 63 -11.81 8.41 -21.95
CA GLY A 63 -11.95 8.07 -23.37
C GLY A 63 -11.74 6.59 -23.71
N GLN A 64 -11.17 5.81 -22.79
CA GLN A 64 -10.94 4.37 -22.92
C GLN A 64 -11.91 3.53 -22.06
N ASN A 65 -12.92 4.16 -21.47
CA ASN A 65 -13.89 3.51 -20.58
C ASN A 65 -13.21 2.80 -19.37
N GLU A 66 -12.13 3.40 -18.86
CA GLU A 66 -11.33 2.88 -17.74
C GLU A 66 -12.07 3.06 -16.41
N GLY A 67 -12.15 1.99 -15.61
CA GLY A 67 -12.65 2.03 -14.24
C GLY A 67 -11.62 2.62 -13.27
N LEU A 68 -12.07 3.06 -12.08
CA LEU A 68 -11.17 3.67 -11.08
C LEU A 68 -10.09 2.68 -10.57
N GLU A 69 -10.46 1.41 -10.38
CA GLU A 69 -9.52 0.38 -9.94
C GLU A 69 -8.50 0.03 -11.04
N ASP A 70 -8.93 0.04 -12.31
CA ASP A 70 -8.02 -0.20 -13.44
C ASP A 70 -7.06 0.98 -13.58
N ALA A 71 -7.55 2.22 -13.42
CA ALA A 71 -6.73 3.42 -13.48
C ALA A 71 -5.62 3.39 -12.42
N VAL A 72 -5.94 3.09 -11.15
CA VAL A 72 -4.91 3.06 -10.11
C VAL A 72 -3.91 1.92 -10.31
N ARG A 73 -4.35 0.77 -10.85
CA ARG A 73 -3.44 -0.35 -11.18
C ARG A 73 -2.50 0.04 -12.31
N ARG A 74 -3.01 0.68 -13.35
CA ARG A 74 -2.21 1.16 -14.50
C ARG A 74 -1.20 2.21 -14.04
N GLU A 75 -1.63 3.28 -13.35
CA GLU A 75 -0.75 4.37 -12.90
C GLU A 75 0.38 3.86 -11.99
N VAL A 76 0.05 3.03 -10.98
CA VAL A 76 1.08 2.45 -10.10
C VAL A 76 2.05 1.57 -10.89
N GLN A 77 1.55 0.76 -11.84
CA GLN A 77 2.42 -0.09 -12.65
C GLN A 77 3.31 0.73 -13.59
N GLU A 78 2.78 1.77 -14.26
CA GLU A 78 3.52 2.63 -15.18
C GLU A 78 4.62 3.41 -14.45
N GLU A 79 4.30 4.00 -13.29
CA GLU A 79 5.24 4.85 -12.56
C GLU A 79 6.23 4.09 -11.67
N THR A 80 5.95 2.84 -11.31
CA THR A 80 6.77 2.13 -10.30
C THR A 80 7.10 0.68 -10.66
N GLY A 81 6.44 0.09 -11.63
CA GLY A 81 6.52 -1.33 -11.97
C GLY A 81 5.79 -2.26 -10.98
N ALA A 82 5.22 -1.75 -9.90
CA ALA A 82 4.56 -2.57 -8.89
C ALA A 82 3.18 -3.06 -9.35
N ARG A 83 2.84 -4.31 -8.96
CA ARG A 83 1.52 -4.92 -9.14
C ARG A 83 1.04 -5.45 -7.79
N PHE A 84 -0.25 -5.46 -7.58
CA PHE A 84 -0.85 -5.87 -6.31
C PHE A 84 -2.21 -6.53 -6.53
N GLU A 85 -2.54 -7.46 -5.64
CA GLU A 85 -3.87 -8.09 -5.61
C GLU A 85 -4.78 -7.37 -4.64
N TYR A 86 -4.28 -7.08 -3.43
CA TYR A 86 -5.04 -6.34 -2.43
C TYR A 86 -5.18 -4.88 -2.82
N LEU A 87 -6.42 -4.43 -2.97
CA LEU A 87 -6.80 -3.05 -3.26
C LEU A 87 -8.04 -2.69 -2.45
N GLU A 88 -8.01 -1.53 -1.81
CA GLU A 88 -9.14 -0.99 -1.06
C GLU A 88 -9.26 0.50 -1.27
N GLN A 89 -10.45 0.98 -1.65
CA GLN A 89 -10.70 2.42 -1.71
C GLN A 89 -10.61 3.03 -0.31
N LEU A 90 -9.75 4.02 -0.17
CA LEU A 90 -9.53 4.72 1.10
C LEU A 90 -10.55 5.82 1.32
N TYR A 91 -10.54 6.81 0.44
CA TYR A 91 -11.37 8.01 0.53
C TYR A 91 -11.28 8.83 -0.77
N THR A 92 -12.23 9.75 -0.94
CA THR A 92 -12.21 10.72 -2.05
C THR A 92 -11.79 12.09 -1.54
N PHE A 93 -10.72 12.64 -2.13
CA PHE A 93 -10.14 13.94 -1.79
C PHE A 93 -10.57 14.98 -2.81
N GLY A 94 -11.38 15.94 -2.39
CA GLY A 94 -11.99 16.94 -3.28
C GLY A 94 -11.90 18.36 -2.73
N ASP A 95 -10.88 18.70 -1.92
CA ASP A 95 -10.66 20.08 -1.48
C ASP A 95 -10.46 20.98 -2.70
N PRO A 96 -11.13 22.15 -2.77
CA PRO A 96 -11.00 23.07 -3.93
C PRO A 96 -9.58 23.49 -4.25
N ASN A 97 -8.72 23.56 -3.24
CA ASN A 97 -7.35 24.08 -3.36
C ASN A 97 -6.29 22.96 -3.32
N ARG A 98 -6.70 21.68 -3.45
CA ARG A 98 -5.73 20.57 -3.39
C ARG A 98 -4.72 20.56 -4.54
N ASP A 99 -5.11 21.06 -5.69
CA ASP A 99 -4.27 21.15 -6.89
C ASP A 99 -4.27 22.58 -7.45
N PRO A 100 -3.11 23.23 -7.62
CA PRO A 100 -3.03 24.61 -8.12
C PRO A 100 -3.39 24.74 -9.60
N ARG A 101 -3.49 23.64 -10.35
CA ARG A 101 -3.85 23.66 -11.78
C ARG A 101 -5.35 23.85 -12.02
N GLY A 102 -6.19 23.53 -11.02
CA GLY A 102 -7.65 23.64 -11.14
C GLY A 102 -8.41 22.69 -10.23
N ARG A 103 -9.67 22.49 -10.55
CA ARG A 103 -10.55 21.60 -9.78
C ARG A 103 -10.24 20.14 -10.07
N VAL A 104 -9.66 19.45 -9.09
CA VAL A 104 -9.28 18.03 -9.19
C VAL A 104 -9.94 17.27 -8.05
N ILE A 105 -10.52 16.12 -8.34
CA ILE A 105 -11.02 15.14 -7.37
C ILE A 105 -10.17 13.89 -7.51
N SER A 106 -9.55 13.44 -6.44
CA SER A 106 -8.78 12.20 -6.43
C SER A 106 -9.43 11.13 -5.56
N VAL A 107 -9.55 9.93 -6.10
CA VAL A 107 -9.96 8.74 -5.37
C VAL A 107 -8.72 7.97 -4.97
N ALA A 108 -8.44 7.93 -3.67
CA ALA A 108 -7.26 7.28 -3.12
C ALA A 108 -7.55 5.81 -2.77
N TYR A 109 -6.58 4.94 -3.06
CA TYR A 109 -6.64 3.49 -2.80
C TYR A 109 -5.43 3.05 -1.98
N ILE A 110 -5.64 2.07 -1.09
CA ILE A 110 -4.57 1.36 -0.38
C ILE A 110 -4.30 0.04 -1.10
N ALA A 111 -3.04 -0.22 -1.38
CA ALA A 111 -2.54 -1.50 -1.88
C ALA A 111 -1.47 -2.06 -0.94
N LEU A 112 -1.39 -3.39 -0.84
CA LEU A 112 -0.41 -4.09 -0.01
C LEU A 112 0.40 -5.04 -0.89
N VAL A 113 1.73 -5.00 -0.76
CA VAL A 113 2.65 -5.87 -1.50
C VAL A 113 3.75 -6.40 -0.60
N ARG A 114 4.30 -7.55 -0.96
CA ARG A 114 5.56 -8.03 -0.39
C ARG A 114 6.71 -7.22 -0.99
N LYS A 115 7.38 -6.43 -0.19
CA LYS A 115 8.49 -5.59 -0.70
C LYS A 115 9.56 -6.40 -1.44
N ALA A 116 9.83 -7.63 -1.00
CA ALA A 116 10.80 -8.52 -1.64
C ALA A 116 10.47 -8.87 -3.10
N ASP A 117 9.20 -8.79 -3.50
CA ASP A 117 8.79 -9.04 -4.89
C ASP A 117 9.10 -7.81 -5.80
N TYR A 118 9.48 -6.67 -5.21
CA TYR A 118 9.72 -5.38 -5.88
C TYR A 118 10.96 -4.69 -5.31
N GLU A 119 12.11 -5.37 -5.29
CA GLU A 119 13.37 -4.81 -4.77
C GLU A 119 13.89 -3.65 -5.61
N ALA A 120 13.77 -3.77 -6.94
CA ALA A 120 14.11 -2.72 -7.88
C ALA A 120 12.81 -2.08 -8.41
N VAL A 121 12.42 -0.95 -7.85
CA VAL A 121 11.37 -0.09 -8.42
C VAL A 121 12.03 0.89 -9.39
N VAL A 122 11.46 1.01 -10.57
CA VAL A 122 11.99 1.87 -11.64
C VAL A 122 10.99 3.01 -11.86
N GLY A 123 11.47 4.25 -11.88
CA GLY A 123 10.65 5.40 -12.28
C GLY A 123 10.14 5.25 -13.71
N GLY A 124 8.89 5.63 -13.97
CA GLY A 124 8.28 5.67 -15.29
C GLY A 124 8.46 7.04 -15.97
N ASP A 125 7.74 7.25 -17.08
CA ASP A 125 7.92 8.42 -17.97
C ASP A 125 7.77 9.78 -17.26
N ASP A 126 6.86 9.90 -16.28
CA ASP A 126 6.60 11.15 -15.53
C ASP A 126 7.27 11.18 -14.14
N ALA A 127 8.05 10.13 -13.78
CA ALA A 127 8.74 10.00 -12.51
C ALA A 127 10.24 9.82 -12.70
N ASP A 128 11.05 10.77 -12.20
CA ASP A 128 12.51 10.65 -12.22
C ASP A 128 13.01 9.43 -11.43
N LEU A 129 12.27 9.02 -10.42
CA LEU A 129 12.68 7.98 -9.47
C LEU A 129 11.47 7.43 -8.70
N ALA A 130 11.39 6.10 -8.58
CA ALA A 130 10.51 5.43 -7.62
C ALA A 130 11.34 4.84 -6.47
N VAL A 131 10.85 4.95 -5.24
CA VAL A 131 11.58 4.44 -4.06
C VAL A 131 10.65 3.86 -2.98
N TRP A 132 11.14 2.87 -2.27
CA TRP A 132 10.56 2.41 -1.01
C TRP A 132 11.01 3.31 0.15
N TYR A 133 10.12 4.20 0.59
CA TYR A 133 10.42 5.16 1.65
C TYR A 133 9.90 4.69 3.02
N PRO A 134 10.69 4.80 4.11
CA PRO A 134 10.26 4.41 5.45
C PRO A 134 9.07 5.25 5.93
N VAL A 135 7.99 4.59 6.37
CA VAL A 135 6.76 5.28 6.83
C VAL A 135 7.03 6.22 8.01
N ASN A 136 7.89 5.82 8.96
CA ASN A 136 8.26 6.62 10.12
C ASN A 136 9.14 7.85 9.80
N LYS A 137 9.66 7.97 8.57
CA LYS A 137 10.46 9.11 8.10
C LYS A 137 9.70 10.06 7.18
N LEU A 138 8.42 9.82 6.92
CA LEU A 138 7.61 10.68 6.04
C LEU A 138 7.58 12.16 6.46
N GLY A 139 7.76 12.47 7.76
CA GLY A 139 7.88 13.84 8.26
C GLY A 139 9.10 14.61 7.73
N GLN A 140 10.14 13.92 7.23
CA GLN A 140 11.41 14.49 6.83
C GLN A 140 11.47 14.91 5.37
N ILE A 141 10.43 14.62 4.55
CA ILE A 141 10.41 14.91 3.12
C ILE A 141 9.30 15.89 2.74
N LYS A 142 9.53 16.57 1.62
CA LYS A 142 8.52 17.43 1.00
C LYS A 142 7.63 16.58 0.11
N LEU A 143 6.35 16.54 0.44
CA LEU A 143 5.32 15.86 -0.35
C LEU A 143 4.57 16.88 -1.21
N ALA A 144 4.21 16.46 -2.42
CA ALA A 144 3.39 17.25 -3.33
C ALA A 144 1.92 17.29 -2.86
N PHE A 145 1.19 18.29 -3.30
CA PHE A 145 -0.25 18.41 -3.08
C PHE A 145 -0.67 18.22 -1.60
N ASP A 146 -1.78 17.55 -1.40
CA ASP A 146 -2.32 17.12 -0.09
C ASP A 146 -1.88 15.69 0.28
N HIS A 147 -0.85 15.12 -0.37
CA HIS A 147 -0.41 13.73 -0.17
C HIS A 147 -0.03 13.42 1.28
N ARG A 148 0.44 14.40 2.06
CA ARG A 148 0.65 14.20 3.51
C ARG A 148 -0.63 13.84 4.25
N LYS A 149 -1.76 14.47 3.89
CA LYS A 149 -3.08 14.19 4.47
C LYS A 149 -3.56 12.81 4.05
N ILE A 150 -3.37 12.46 2.78
CA ILE A 150 -3.74 11.14 2.22
C ILE A 150 -2.97 10.04 2.95
N LEU A 151 -1.63 10.15 3.05
CA LEU A 151 -0.77 9.15 3.72
C LEU A 151 -1.10 9.00 5.21
N SER A 152 -1.40 10.10 5.90
CA SER A 152 -1.81 10.05 7.31
C SER A 152 -3.12 9.27 7.49
N LEU A 153 -4.09 9.47 6.60
CA LEU A 153 -5.35 8.75 6.63
C LEU A 153 -5.17 7.28 6.28
N ALA A 154 -4.32 6.96 5.28
CA ALA A 154 -4.02 5.60 4.88
C ALA A 154 -3.37 4.80 6.02
N LEU A 155 -2.40 5.39 6.72
CA LEU A 155 -1.77 4.74 7.86
C LEU A 155 -2.76 4.48 9.00
N LYS A 156 -3.62 5.46 9.32
CA LYS A 156 -4.70 5.27 10.32
C LYS A 156 -5.68 4.14 9.92
N ARG A 157 -6.04 4.07 8.64
CA ARG A 157 -6.90 2.99 8.11
C ARG A 157 -6.22 1.64 8.25
N LEU A 158 -4.94 1.53 7.88
CA LEU A 158 -4.14 0.30 8.01
C LEU A 158 -4.03 -0.13 9.47
N GLN A 159 -3.71 0.81 10.39
CA GLN A 159 -3.66 0.58 11.85
C GLN A 159 -4.98 0.11 12.45
N GLY A 160 -6.09 0.65 11.97
CA GLY A 160 -7.42 0.19 12.38
C GLY A 160 -7.70 -1.22 11.87
N LYS A 161 -7.50 -1.42 10.57
CA LYS A 161 -7.91 -2.65 9.88
C LYS A 161 -7.10 -3.88 10.30
N ILE A 162 -5.80 -3.74 10.56
CA ILE A 162 -4.96 -4.88 10.99
C ILE A 162 -5.41 -5.50 12.32
N ARG A 163 -6.21 -4.78 13.11
CA ARG A 163 -6.72 -5.28 14.39
C ARG A 163 -7.87 -6.27 14.24
N TYR A 164 -8.66 -6.15 13.16
CA TYR A 164 -9.85 -6.97 12.94
C TYR A 164 -9.87 -7.71 11.60
N ALA A 165 -8.87 -7.53 10.76
CA ALA A 165 -8.76 -8.21 9.49
C ALA A 165 -7.32 -8.73 9.25
N PRO A 166 -7.14 -9.88 8.63
CA PRO A 166 -5.84 -10.54 8.44
C PRO A 166 -5.04 -9.94 7.28
N ILE A 167 -5.24 -8.67 6.95
CA ILE A 167 -4.58 -7.99 5.81
C ILE A 167 -3.06 -7.95 5.92
N GLY A 168 -2.50 -8.07 7.14
CA GLY A 168 -1.05 -8.10 7.34
C GLY A 168 -0.36 -9.29 6.65
N PHE A 169 -1.08 -10.37 6.36
CA PHE A 169 -0.50 -11.53 5.68
C PHE A 169 -0.17 -11.27 4.21
N ASP A 170 -0.81 -10.29 3.58
CA ASP A 170 -0.49 -9.87 2.21
C ASP A 170 0.87 -9.14 2.11
N LEU A 171 1.36 -8.62 3.24
CA LEU A 171 2.67 -7.98 3.36
C LEU A 171 3.81 -8.97 3.68
N LEU A 172 3.50 -10.17 4.17
CA LEU A 172 4.47 -11.18 4.58
C LEU A 172 4.85 -12.13 3.45
N PRO A 173 6.04 -12.73 3.49
CA PRO A 173 6.34 -13.91 2.68
C PRO A 173 5.31 -15.02 2.92
N SER A 174 5.09 -15.90 1.92
CA SER A 174 4.16 -17.03 2.05
C SER A 174 4.48 -17.94 3.24
N LYS A 175 5.75 -18.00 3.65
CA LYS A 175 6.26 -18.68 4.85
C LYS A 175 6.98 -17.67 5.73
N PHE A 176 6.53 -17.52 6.95
CA PHE A 176 7.05 -16.50 7.88
C PHE A 176 7.21 -17.08 9.29
N THR A 177 8.00 -16.39 10.11
CA THR A 177 8.12 -16.69 11.54
C THR A 177 7.15 -15.81 12.36
N LEU A 178 6.78 -16.27 13.56
CA LEU A 178 5.99 -15.43 14.48
C LEU A 178 6.74 -14.12 14.86
N GLY A 179 8.07 -14.12 14.77
CA GLY A 179 8.86 -12.89 14.96
C GLY A 179 8.62 -11.86 13.86
N GLN A 180 8.64 -12.28 12.59
CA GLN A 180 8.35 -11.41 11.45
C GLN A 180 6.91 -10.91 11.48
N LEU A 181 5.96 -11.77 11.84
CA LEU A 181 4.56 -11.36 12.00
C LEU A 181 4.42 -10.30 13.12
N GLN A 182 5.07 -10.51 14.28
CA GLN A 182 5.06 -9.54 15.37
C GLN A 182 5.68 -8.21 14.94
N GLN A 183 6.86 -8.23 14.29
CA GLN A 183 7.55 -7.05 13.76
C GLN A 183 6.65 -6.25 12.79
N LEU A 184 5.90 -6.94 11.92
CA LEU A 184 4.93 -6.30 11.02
C LEU A 184 3.85 -5.56 11.82
N TYR A 185 3.25 -6.21 12.82
CA TYR A 185 2.22 -5.60 13.65
C TYR A 185 2.75 -4.41 14.44
N GLU A 186 3.94 -4.51 15.03
CA GLU A 186 4.62 -3.42 15.73
C GLU A 186 4.91 -2.24 14.81
N ALA A 187 5.38 -2.51 13.60
CA ALA A 187 5.66 -1.49 12.59
C ALA A 187 4.40 -0.74 12.14
N ILE A 188 3.30 -1.45 11.91
CA ILE A 188 2.02 -0.83 11.51
C ILE A 188 1.40 -0.06 12.68
N LEU A 189 1.34 -0.67 13.87
CA LEU A 189 0.73 -0.08 15.06
C LEU A 189 1.60 1.02 15.70
N GLN A 190 2.87 1.12 15.28
CA GLN A 190 3.87 2.06 15.82
C GLN A 190 4.01 1.96 17.34
N ARG A 191 3.99 0.74 17.86
CA ARG A 191 4.17 0.42 19.29
C ARG A 191 4.70 -1.00 19.46
N ASP A 192 5.44 -1.23 20.53
CA ASP A 192 5.89 -2.56 20.92
C ASP A 192 4.72 -3.43 21.41
N LEU A 193 4.81 -4.73 21.15
CA LEU A 193 3.85 -5.73 21.59
C LEU A 193 4.53 -6.73 22.53
N VAL A 194 3.86 -7.08 23.62
CA VAL A 194 4.35 -8.12 24.54
C VAL A 194 4.35 -9.48 23.83
N LYS A 195 5.54 -9.98 23.55
CA LYS A 195 5.80 -11.17 22.73
C LYS A 195 4.98 -12.41 23.12
N SER A 196 4.87 -12.70 24.42
CA SER A 196 4.11 -13.84 24.94
C SER A 196 2.61 -13.69 24.67
N ASN A 197 2.06 -12.49 24.88
CA ASN A 197 0.64 -12.20 24.67
C ASN A 197 0.30 -12.25 23.17
N PHE A 198 1.10 -11.61 22.33
CA PHE A 198 0.93 -11.62 20.88
C PHE A 198 0.92 -13.07 20.35
N ARG A 199 1.93 -13.86 20.69
CA ARG A 199 2.03 -15.25 20.23
C ARG A 199 0.88 -16.12 20.68
N ARG A 200 0.47 -16.00 21.96
CA ARG A 200 -0.68 -16.73 22.48
C ARG A 200 -1.95 -16.37 21.71
N ARG A 201 -2.19 -15.09 21.48
CA ARG A 201 -3.38 -14.58 20.78
C ARG A 201 -3.41 -15.05 19.34
N ILE A 202 -2.34 -14.85 18.58
CA ILE A 202 -2.31 -15.22 17.16
C ILE A 202 -2.42 -16.74 16.94
N LEU A 203 -1.82 -17.55 17.80
CA LEU A 203 -1.92 -19.01 17.71
C LEU A 203 -3.31 -19.51 18.12
N SER A 204 -3.97 -18.88 19.10
CA SER A 204 -5.33 -19.28 19.52
C SER A 204 -6.40 -19.05 18.45
N MET A 205 -6.12 -18.17 17.45
CA MET A 205 -7.03 -17.98 16.31
C MET A 205 -7.11 -19.20 15.39
N GLY A 206 -6.14 -20.11 15.46
CA GLY A 206 -6.12 -21.35 14.68
C GLY A 206 -6.00 -21.17 13.17
N THR A 207 -5.68 -19.98 12.69
CA THR A 207 -5.58 -19.63 11.26
C THR A 207 -4.18 -19.79 10.69
N LEU A 208 -3.21 -20.26 11.50
CA LEU A 208 -1.84 -20.53 11.09
C LEU A 208 -1.58 -22.02 11.00
N ILE A 209 -0.90 -22.44 9.94
CA ILE A 209 -0.39 -23.80 9.75
C ILE A 209 1.11 -23.77 10.07
N GLU A 210 1.57 -24.60 11.02
CA GLU A 210 3.00 -24.81 11.24
C GLU A 210 3.56 -25.71 10.13
N ILE A 211 4.61 -25.19 9.46
CA ILE A 211 5.27 -25.89 8.36
C ILE A 211 6.50 -26.58 8.93
N GLY A 212 6.58 -27.85 9.11
CA GLY A 212 7.64 -28.62 9.77
C GLY A 212 9.12 -28.22 9.53
N SER A 213 9.38 -27.20 8.68
CA SER A 213 10.70 -26.60 8.44
C SER A 213 10.94 -25.41 9.39
N LYS A 214 12.24 -25.08 9.59
CA LYS A 214 12.67 -23.97 10.45
C LYS A 214 13.47 -22.96 9.64
N ALA A 215 13.23 -21.66 9.90
CA ALA A 215 14.04 -20.59 9.36
C ALA A 215 15.36 -20.46 10.17
N LYS A 216 16.47 -20.35 9.45
CA LYS A 216 17.75 -19.95 10.06
C LYS A 216 17.70 -18.44 10.32
N LEU A 217 17.78 -18.02 11.57
CA LEU A 217 17.83 -16.61 11.94
C LEU A 217 19.27 -16.09 11.88
N LYS A 218 19.44 -14.76 11.76
CA LYS A 218 20.75 -14.09 11.85
C LYS A 218 21.46 -14.41 13.17
N SER A 219 20.69 -14.59 14.26
CA SER A 219 21.17 -14.99 15.59
C SER A 219 20.09 -15.81 16.30
N GLY A 220 20.52 -16.77 17.18
CA GLY A 220 19.65 -17.56 18.03
C GLY A 220 19.24 -18.91 17.44
N ARG A 221 18.27 -19.58 18.10
CA ARG A 221 17.74 -20.88 17.66
C ARG A 221 16.90 -20.72 16.39
N PRO A 222 16.93 -21.72 15.48
CA PRO A 222 16.05 -21.74 14.32
C PRO A 222 14.58 -21.56 14.71
N ALA A 223 13.88 -20.67 14.03
CA ALA A 223 12.48 -20.37 14.32
C ALA A 223 11.54 -21.25 13.46
N LYS A 224 10.42 -21.66 14.06
CA LYS A 224 9.36 -22.34 13.32
C LYS A 224 8.78 -21.43 12.24
N LEU A 225 8.48 -22.02 11.09
CA LEU A 225 7.82 -21.36 9.98
C LEU A 225 6.31 -21.65 10.02
N TYR A 226 5.55 -20.64 9.67
CA TYR A 226 4.10 -20.67 9.58
C TYR A 226 3.63 -20.16 8.22
N GLN A 227 2.43 -20.59 7.85
CA GLN A 227 1.69 -20.11 6.70
C GLN A 227 0.28 -19.72 7.14
N PHE A 228 -0.28 -18.67 6.56
CA PHE A 228 -1.67 -18.29 6.81
C PHE A 228 -2.62 -19.19 6.02
N ASP A 229 -3.59 -19.79 6.70
CA ASP A 229 -4.65 -20.61 6.11
C ASP A 229 -5.86 -19.74 5.77
N LYS A 230 -5.85 -19.16 4.58
CA LYS A 230 -6.93 -18.29 4.11
C LYS A 230 -8.28 -19.02 4.07
N LYS A 231 -8.30 -20.27 3.60
CA LYS A 231 -9.55 -21.06 3.52
C LYS A 231 -10.15 -21.33 4.89
N LYS A 232 -9.29 -21.66 5.85
CA LYS A 232 -9.73 -21.88 7.24
C LYS A 232 -10.22 -20.59 7.88
N TYR A 233 -9.58 -19.46 7.59
CA TYR A 233 -10.02 -18.14 8.03
C TYR A 233 -11.39 -17.78 7.45
N GLU A 234 -11.57 -17.89 6.13
CA GLU A 234 -12.84 -17.60 5.45
C GLU A 234 -13.99 -18.41 6.03
N LYS A 235 -13.79 -19.74 6.21
CA LYS A 235 -14.77 -20.61 6.85
C LYS A 235 -15.06 -20.23 8.30
N ALA A 236 -14.06 -19.80 9.07
CA ALA A 236 -14.25 -19.35 10.45
C ALA A 236 -15.07 -18.05 10.50
N VAL A 237 -14.84 -17.11 9.59
CA VAL A 237 -15.62 -15.87 9.47
C VAL A 237 -17.09 -16.15 9.17
N GLU A 238 -17.38 -17.09 8.26
CA GLU A 238 -18.75 -17.53 7.96
C GLU A 238 -19.47 -18.07 9.22
N LEU A 239 -18.70 -18.65 10.15
CA LEU A 239 -19.20 -19.17 11.44
C LEU A 239 -19.21 -18.13 12.57
N GLY A 240 -18.99 -16.85 12.24
CA GLY A 240 -19.02 -15.73 13.20
C GLY A 240 -17.68 -15.45 13.91
N PHE A 241 -16.56 -15.97 13.40
CA PHE A 241 -15.23 -15.65 13.94
C PHE A 241 -14.86 -14.20 13.70
N ASN A 242 -14.46 -13.50 14.76
CA ASN A 242 -13.88 -12.16 14.67
C ASN A 242 -12.36 -12.21 14.85
N PHE A 243 -11.64 -11.68 13.86
CA PHE A 243 -10.20 -11.51 13.98
C PHE A 243 -9.94 -10.29 14.89
N GLU A 244 -9.43 -10.53 16.10
CA GLU A 244 -9.11 -9.47 17.06
C GLU A 244 -7.68 -9.63 17.58
N LEU A 245 -6.87 -8.58 17.47
CA LEU A 245 -5.48 -8.51 17.98
C LEU A 245 -5.25 -7.35 18.92
#